data_be1fdb3d7fac3a8ddb29ffb8a1ba3326
#
_entry.id   be1fdb3d7fac3a8ddb29ffb8a1ba3326
#
_cell.length_a   1.000
_cell.length_b   1.000
_cell.length_c   1.000
_cell.angle_alpha   90.00
_cell.angle_beta   90.00
_cell.angle_gamma   90.00
#
_symmetry.space_group_name_H-M   'P 1'
#
loop_
_entity.id
_entity.type
_entity.pdbx_description
1 polymer ?
#
loop_
_entity_poly.entity_id
_entity_poly.type
_entity_poly.pdbx_seq_one_letter_code
_entity_poly.pdbx_strand_id
1 'polypeptide(L)'
;MRTLTLLLLTAALALPGPAAAQGAKLVVWHAYRGGEKAAFEKVIAGYNARPSTKVKVEPLAVPFDAFADKVSAAVPRGKGPDVFIYAQDRMGGWIEAGNTVEPIDFFVDDALKKKYIPTTIEALTYRGSLWGLPLDFKVITLIYNKKLIASPPKTTAELYKVGAALTNKPAGKFGLAWAYNDFYYVASLLNGNGGAVFGPGTKPTLNAPANVKGMEQLQAWNKAGFMPAEPSVALITALFNEGKAAMVFSGPWFLGEIAPNVDYGLAPLPGISEAGDKPMRPWMTVEGVFIAAPSKQKEAAFEFVKYLTGVESARVLALEGRFTPAVKAVYDDAAVAKDAQLASFKKQVEVAIPMPNVPEMTMVWSPATTALNKINSGASPRDALDVAQKAVEKDVAGLRKGK
;
A
#
# COMPACT_ATOMS: atom_id res chain seq x y z
N MET A 1 27.36 80.53 -38.75
CA MET A 1 26.00 80.01 -38.53
C MET A 1 26.08 78.50 -38.57
N ARG A 2 26.03 77.84 -37.41
CA ARG A 2 26.03 76.38 -37.29
C ARG A 2 24.61 75.95 -36.76
N THR A 3 23.87 75.27 -37.62
CA THR A 3 22.56 74.74 -37.36
C THR A 3 22.67 73.43 -36.55
N LEU A 4 22.11 73.43 -35.34
CA LEU A 4 22.07 72.27 -34.46
C LEU A 4 20.78 71.52 -34.76
N THR A 5 20.86 70.28 -35.31
CA THR A 5 19.70 69.46 -35.54
C THR A 5 19.46 68.58 -34.29
N LEU A 6 18.32 68.76 -33.66
CA LEU A 6 17.89 68.00 -32.47
C LEU A 6 17.22 66.72 -32.93
N LEU A 7 17.82 65.53 -32.67
CA LEU A 7 17.19 64.24 -32.86
C LEU A 7 16.36 63.90 -31.62
N LEU A 8 15.03 63.87 -31.76
CA LEU A 8 14.12 63.33 -30.76
C LEU A 8 14.11 61.80 -30.87
N LEU A 9 14.68 61.13 -29.86
CA LEU A 9 14.63 59.67 -29.69
C LEU A 9 13.32 59.34 -28.96
N THR A 10 12.31 58.83 -29.66
CA THR A 10 11.07 58.26 -29.04
C THR A 10 11.36 56.87 -28.51
N ALA A 11 11.54 56.76 -27.20
CA ALA A 11 11.60 55.46 -26.51
C ALA A 11 10.17 54.86 -26.43
N ALA A 12 9.91 53.87 -27.22
CA ALA A 12 8.69 53.07 -27.11
C ALA A 12 8.77 52.23 -25.81
N LEU A 13 8.01 52.60 -24.78
CA LEU A 13 7.78 51.70 -23.64
C LEU A 13 6.96 50.49 -24.08
N ALA A 14 7.65 49.36 -24.28
CA ALA A 14 6.99 48.07 -24.39
C ALA A 14 6.35 47.71 -23.04
N LEU A 15 5.03 47.87 -22.92
CA LEU A 15 4.26 47.30 -21.82
C LEU A 15 4.44 45.79 -21.82
N PRO A 16 4.83 45.16 -20.68
CA PRO A 16 4.84 43.72 -20.61
C PRO A 16 3.41 43.22 -20.84
N GLY A 17 3.21 42.44 -21.89
CA GLY A 17 1.94 41.74 -22.11
C GLY A 17 1.60 40.89 -20.90
N PRO A 18 0.30 40.60 -20.64
CA PRO A 18 -0.08 39.77 -19.52
C PRO A 18 0.66 38.45 -19.66
N ALA A 19 1.59 38.16 -18.74
CA ALA A 19 2.15 36.84 -18.58
C ALA A 19 0.95 35.90 -18.44
N ALA A 20 0.75 35.02 -19.41
CA ALA A 20 -0.25 33.98 -19.31
C ALA A 20 0.02 33.27 -17.96
N ALA A 21 -0.87 33.46 -16.99
CA ALA A 21 -0.77 32.82 -15.70
C ALA A 21 -0.65 31.33 -16.00
N GLN A 22 0.56 30.75 -15.83
CA GLN A 22 0.71 29.31 -15.84
C GLN A 22 -0.29 28.78 -14.83
N GLY A 23 -1.33 28.08 -15.33
CA GLY A 23 -2.42 27.61 -14.50
C GLY A 23 -1.85 26.92 -13.25
N ALA A 24 -2.42 27.21 -12.10
CA ALA A 24 -1.98 26.65 -10.83
C ALA A 24 -1.83 25.12 -10.97
N LYS A 25 -0.73 24.59 -10.46
CA LYS A 25 -0.39 23.16 -10.54
C LYS A 25 -0.58 22.52 -9.17
N LEU A 26 -1.18 21.34 -9.15
CA LEU A 26 -1.36 20.52 -7.98
C LEU A 26 -0.41 19.32 -8.09
N VAL A 27 0.56 19.22 -7.20
CA VAL A 27 1.53 18.12 -7.19
C VAL A 27 0.98 16.96 -6.38
N VAL A 28 1.01 15.75 -6.97
CA VAL A 28 0.54 14.51 -6.34
C VAL A 28 1.67 13.51 -6.24
N TRP A 29 2.02 13.08 -5.03
CA TRP A 29 2.97 11.99 -4.82
C TRP A 29 2.27 10.65 -4.69
N HIS A 30 2.81 9.63 -5.35
CA HIS A 30 2.34 8.25 -5.31
C HIS A 30 3.51 7.26 -5.41
N ALA A 31 3.29 6.01 -5.03
CA ALA A 31 4.31 4.94 -5.10
C ALA A 31 4.00 3.88 -6.19
N TYR A 32 3.07 4.16 -7.09
CA TYR A 32 2.63 3.21 -8.11
C TYR A 32 3.70 2.93 -9.15
N ARG A 33 3.71 1.70 -9.66
CA ARG A 33 4.60 1.21 -10.72
C ARG A 33 3.81 0.31 -11.68
N GLY A 34 4.41 -0.05 -12.80
CA GLY A 34 3.81 -0.96 -13.77
C GLY A 34 2.39 -0.55 -14.19
N GLY A 35 1.47 -1.49 -14.17
CA GLY A 35 0.06 -1.30 -14.54
C GLY A 35 -0.68 -0.31 -13.63
N GLU A 36 -0.40 -0.32 -12.31
CA GLU A 36 -0.99 0.65 -11.38
C GLU A 36 -0.66 2.08 -11.77
N LYS A 37 0.62 2.35 -12.09
CA LYS A 37 1.07 3.68 -12.52
C LYS A 37 0.41 4.12 -13.83
N ALA A 38 0.35 3.23 -14.82
CA ALA A 38 -0.26 3.55 -16.11
C ALA A 38 -1.75 3.89 -15.97
N ALA A 39 -2.50 3.12 -15.19
CA ALA A 39 -3.92 3.39 -14.92
C ALA A 39 -4.11 4.69 -14.13
N PHE A 40 -3.28 4.95 -13.13
CA PHE A 40 -3.32 6.18 -12.34
C PHE A 40 -3.03 7.42 -13.19
N GLU A 41 -1.99 7.39 -14.03
CA GLU A 41 -1.65 8.48 -14.94
C GLU A 41 -2.77 8.72 -15.99
N LYS A 42 -3.44 7.66 -16.44
CA LYS A 42 -4.63 7.76 -17.32
C LYS A 42 -5.77 8.50 -16.62
N VAL A 43 -6.05 8.20 -15.36
CA VAL A 43 -7.06 8.92 -14.55
C VAL A 43 -6.70 10.39 -14.41
N ILE A 44 -5.42 10.71 -14.14
CA ILE A 44 -4.96 12.10 -14.05
C ILE A 44 -5.10 12.83 -15.40
N ALA A 45 -4.74 12.17 -16.50
CA ALA A 45 -4.91 12.75 -17.82
C ALA A 45 -6.39 13.07 -18.11
N GLY A 46 -7.31 12.17 -17.72
CA GLY A 46 -8.76 12.39 -17.79
C GLY A 46 -9.21 13.60 -16.96
N TYR A 47 -8.72 13.74 -15.72
CA TYR A 47 -8.99 14.92 -14.90
C TYR A 47 -8.51 16.19 -15.58
N ASN A 48 -7.28 16.20 -16.06
CA ASN A 48 -6.65 17.34 -16.68
C ASN A 48 -7.31 17.76 -18.01
N ALA A 49 -7.96 16.84 -18.71
CA ALA A 49 -8.68 17.11 -19.95
C ALA A 49 -10.08 17.73 -19.76
N ARG A 50 -10.62 17.75 -18.53
CA ARG A 50 -11.96 18.26 -18.26
C ARG A 50 -12.01 19.79 -18.46
N PRO A 51 -13.01 20.33 -19.17
CA PRO A 51 -13.15 21.79 -19.35
C PRO A 51 -13.31 22.57 -18.03
N SER A 52 -13.88 21.92 -17.00
CA SER A 52 -14.09 22.51 -15.67
C SER A 52 -12.83 22.54 -14.80
N THR A 53 -11.74 21.90 -15.22
CA THR A 53 -10.51 21.82 -14.42
C THR A 53 -9.77 23.14 -14.42
N LYS A 54 -9.72 23.78 -13.24
CA LYS A 54 -9.01 25.06 -13.02
C LYS A 54 -7.54 24.87 -12.71
N VAL A 55 -7.16 23.74 -12.14
CA VAL A 55 -5.81 23.42 -11.67
C VAL A 55 -5.37 22.11 -12.30
N LYS A 56 -4.21 22.10 -12.96
CA LYS A 56 -3.64 20.88 -13.55
C LYS A 56 -2.92 20.03 -12.48
N VAL A 57 -3.12 18.73 -12.53
CA VAL A 57 -2.50 17.76 -11.63
C VAL A 57 -1.22 17.22 -12.28
N GLU A 58 -0.12 17.27 -11.53
CA GLU A 58 1.18 16.70 -11.92
C GLU A 58 1.53 15.54 -10.98
N PRO A 59 1.53 14.28 -11.46
CA PRO A 59 1.92 13.15 -10.66
C PRO A 59 3.44 13.05 -10.55
N LEU A 60 3.95 12.68 -9.36
CA LEU A 60 5.35 12.37 -9.12
C LEU A 60 5.44 11.00 -8.43
N ALA A 61 6.02 10.03 -9.11
CA ALA A 61 6.31 8.72 -8.55
C ALA A 61 7.50 8.80 -7.58
N VAL A 62 7.32 8.29 -6.37
CA VAL A 62 8.35 8.16 -5.34
C VAL A 62 8.46 6.67 -5.00
N PRO A 63 9.67 6.09 -4.92
CA PRO A 63 9.83 4.69 -4.52
C PRO A 63 9.15 4.39 -3.18
N PHE A 64 8.45 3.25 -3.11
CA PHE A 64 7.66 2.88 -1.92
C PHE A 64 8.49 2.89 -0.64
N ASP A 65 9.69 2.30 -0.68
CA ASP A 65 10.57 2.16 0.49
C ASP A 65 11.03 3.52 1.05
N ALA A 66 11.11 4.55 0.20
CA ALA A 66 11.52 5.89 0.61
C ALA A 66 10.33 6.84 0.86
N PHE A 67 9.12 6.41 0.54
CA PHE A 67 7.95 7.30 0.47
C PHE A 67 7.59 7.91 1.83
N ALA A 68 7.40 7.08 2.84
CA ALA A 68 6.99 7.51 4.17
C ALA A 68 8.00 8.48 4.80
N ASP A 69 9.30 8.20 4.66
CA ASP A 69 10.37 9.06 5.17
C ASP A 69 10.41 10.38 4.42
N LYS A 70 10.21 10.35 3.08
CA LYS A 70 10.16 11.56 2.27
C LYS A 70 8.97 12.45 2.62
N VAL A 71 7.78 11.86 2.86
CA VAL A 71 6.60 12.59 3.35
C VAL A 71 6.91 13.25 4.70
N SER A 72 7.40 12.48 5.67
CA SER A 72 7.74 12.95 7.02
C SER A 72 8.78 14.08 7.02
N ALA A 73 9.74 14.03 6.08
CA ALA A 73 10.80 15.02 5.97
C ALA A 73 10.38 16.29 5.22
N ALA A 74 9.62 16.16 4.12
CA ALA A 74 9.36 17.28 3.20
C ALA A 74 8.06 18.01 3.49
N VAL A 75 6.97 17.27 3.79
CA VAL A 75 5.64 17.87 3.90
C VAL A 75 5.54 18.89 5.03
N PRO A 76 5.97 18.62 6.29
CA PRO A 76 5.86 19.61 7.37
C PRO A 76 6.62 20.91 7.11
N ARG A 77 7.62 20.87 6.21
CA ARG A 77 8.45 22.02 5.82
C ARG A 77 7.91 22.77 4.60
N GLY A 78 6.73 22.40 4.09
CA GLY A 78 6.14 22.98 2.88
C GLY A 78 6.92 22.68 1.59
N LYS A 79 7.75 21.63 1.58
CA LYS A 79 8.53 21.15 0.41
C LYS A 79 7.97 19.85 -0.17
N GLY A 80 6.80 19.42 0.29
CA GLY A 80 6.09 18.24 -0.17
C GLY A 80 5.12 18.54 -1.31
N PRO A 81 4.28 17.56 -1.65
CA PRO A 81 3.19 17.69 -2.62
C PRO A 81 2.00 18.42 -1.99
N ASP A 82 0.97 18.71 -2.80
CA ASP A 82 -0.35 19.14 -2.31
C ASP A 82 -1.20 17.94 -1.88
N VAL A 83 -1.06 16.82 -2.57
CA VAL A 83 -1.75 15.56 -2.30
C VAL A 83 -0.75 14.41 -2.31
N PHE A 84 -0.93 13.44 -1.43
CA PHE A 84 -0.14 12.20 -1.48
C PHE A 84 -1.01 10.99 -1.16
N ILE A 85 -0.62 9.84 -1.70
CA ILE A 85 -1.36 8.58 -1.57
C ILE A 85 -0.47 7.58 -0.88
N TYR A 86 -0.95 7.04 0.24
CA TYR A 86 -0.21 6.04 1.01
C TYR A 86 -1.13 5.22 1.92
N ALA A 87 -0.61 4.09 2.41
CA ALA A 87 -1.29 3.24 3.37
C ALA A 87 -1.52 3.94 4.73
N GLN A 88 -2.65 3.67 5.37
CA GLN A 88 -3.08 4.34 6.60
C GLN A 88 -2.20 4.10 7.82
N ASP A 89 -1.32 3.09 7.82
CA ASP A 89 -0.47 2.72 8.96
C ASP A 89 0.46 3.84 9.45
N ARG A 90 0.81 4.77 8.55
CA ARG A 90 1.65 5.92 8.88
C ARG A 90 0.86 7.14 9.33
N MET A 91 -0.45 7.15 9.06
CA MET A 91 -1.31 8.31 9.24
C MET A 91 -1.28 8.85 10.68
N GLY A 92 -1.45 7.98 11.67
CA GLY A 92 -1.43 8.40 13.07
C GLY A 92 -0.11 9.06 13.47
N GLY A 93 1.02 8.51 13.01
CA GLY A 93 2.34 9.11 13.24
C GLY A 93 2.49 10.48 12.60
N TRP A 94 2.03 10.66 11.36
CA TRP A 94 2.07 11.94 10.67
C TRP A 94 1.18 13.00 11.31
N ILE A 95 0.01 12.61 11.81
CA ILE A 95 -0.93 13.50 12.49
C ILE A 95 -0.32 13.98 13.82
N GLU A 96 0.23 13.05 14.61
CA GLU A 96 0.86 13.38 15.89
C GLU A 96 2.12 14.23 15.74
N ALA A 97 2.88 14.04 14.66
CA ALA A 97 4.03 14.89 14.35
C ALA A 97 3.63 16.32 13.94
N GLY A 98 2.38 16.52 13.52
CA GLY A 98 1.82 17.81 13.13
C GLY A 98 2.22 18.26 11.72
N ASN A 99 1.45 19.20 11.20
CA ASN A 99 1.68 19.88 9.91
C ASN A 99 1.98 18.96 8.69
N THR A 100 1.49 17.71 8.72
CA THR A 100 1.72 16.76 7.63
C THR A 100 0.44 16.48 6.86
N VAL A 101 -0.64 16.15 7.54
CA VAL A 101 -1.94 15.80 6.95
C VAL A 101 -2.99 16.80 7.36
N GLU A 102 -3.83 17.20 6.42
CA GLU A 102 -5.00 18.04 6.69
C GLU A 102 -6.21 17.19 7.03
N PRO A 103 -6.96 17.48 8.11
CA PRO A 103 -8.26 16.86 8.34
C PRO A 103 -9.25 17.33 7.27
N ILE A 104 -10.05 16.40 6.74
CA ILE A 104 -10.95 16.70 5.63
C ILE A 104 -12.43 16.77 6.01
N ASP A 105 -12.77 16.75 7.31
CA ASP A 105 -14.15 16.78 7.78
C ASP A 105 -14.95 17.99 7.25
N PHE A 106 -14.29 19.14 7.08
CA PHE A 106 -14.92 20.34 6.53
C PHE A 106 -15.46 20.15 5.12
N PHE A 107 -14.81 19.25 4.34
CA PHE A 107 -15.16 18.99 2.94
C PHE A 107 -16.07 17.77 2.74
N VAL A 108 -16.29 16.96 3.79
CA VAL A 108 -16.90 15.64 3.68
C VAL A 108 -18.17 15.55 4.51
N ASP A 109 -19.31 15.38 3.85
CA ASP A 109 -20.58 15.07 4.48
C ASP A 109 -20.83 13.57 4.63
N ASP A 110 -21.88 13.21 5.37
CA ASP A 110 -22.28 11.82 5.56
C ASP A 110 -22.73 11.13 4.26
N ALA A 111 -23.24 11.88 3.29
CA ALA A 111 -23.65 11.34 1.99
C ALA A 111 -22.43 10.89 1.19
N LEU A 112 -21.34 11.66 1.25
CA LEU A 112 -20.07 11.27 0.62
C LEU A 112 -19.43 10.08 1.34
N LYS A 113 -19.38 10.06 2.69
CA LYS A 113 -18.87 8.91 3.47
C LYS A 113 -19.59 7.60 3.11
N LYS A 114 -20.91 7.63 2.96
CA LYS A 114 -21.74 6.47 2.63
C LYS A 114 -21.44 5.85 1.25
N LYS A 115 -20.76 6.55 0.35
CA LYS A 115 -20.34 6.02 -0.96
C LYS A 115 -19.25 4.98 -0.84
N TYR A 116 -18.47 4.98 0.24
CA TYR A 116 -17.33 4.08 0.44
C TYR A 116 -17.70 2.88 1.31
N ILE A 117 -16.88 1.84 1.25
CA ILE A 117 -16.94 0.68 2.14
C ILE A 117 -16.67 1.18 3.57
N PRO A 118 -17.55 0.92 4.56
CA PRO A 118 -17.46 1.54 5.89
C PRO A 118 -16.10 1.35 6.56
N THR A 119 -15.53 0.13 6.51
CA THR A 119 -14.24 -0.19 7.11
C THR A 119 -13.09 0.62 6.52
N THR A 120 -13.19 1.09 5.27
CA THR A 120 -12.17 1.93 4.65
C THR A 120 -12.22 3.38 5.13
N ILE A 121 -13.41 3.89 5.42
CA ILE A 121 -13.60 5.21 6.09
C ILE A 121 -13.08 5.13 7.53
N GLU A 122 -13.42 4.05 8.25
CA GLU A 122 -12.95 3.84 9.61
C GLU A 122 -11.42 3.77 9.69
N ALA A 123 -10.78 3.10 8.74
CA ALA A 123 -9.31 3.01 8.65
C ALA A 123 -8.63 4.38 8.49
N LEU A 124 -9.29 5.35 7.86
CA LEU A 124 -8.81 6.73 7.67
C LEU A 124 -9.35 7.73 8.70
N THR A 125 -10.07 7.22 9.71
CA THR A 125 -10.54 8.02 10.85
C THR A 125 -9.57 7.86 12.02
N TYR A 126 -9.09 8.98 12.56
CA TYR A 126 -8.21 9.00 13.72
C TYR A 126 -8.60 10.14 14.65
N ARG A 127 -8.73 9.87 15.95
CA ARG A 127 -9.20 10.82 16.99
C ARG A 127 -10.52 11.51 16.63
N GLY A 128 -11.43 10.77 15.98
CA GLY A 128 -12.78 11.26 15.62
C GLY A 128 -12.84 12.07 14.33
N SER A 129 -11.72 12.43 13.71
CA SER A 129 -11.66 13.14 12.43
C SER A 129 -11.30 12.22 11.28
N LEU A 130 -11.82 12.53 10.09
CA LEU A 130 -11.45 11.90 8.83
C LEU A 130 -10.28 12.63 8.19
N TRP A 131 -9.22 11.91 7.82
CA TRP A 131 -7.95 12.52 7.36
C TRP A 131 -7.67 12.32 5.87
N GLY A 132 -8.44 11.48 5.18
CA GLY A 132 -8.31 11.24 3.75
C GLY A 132 -9.52 10.50 3.20
N LEU A 133 -9.74 10.55 1.89
CA LEU A 133 -10.70 9.65 1.24
C LEU A 133 -10.01 8.35 0.83
N PRO A 134 -10.68 7.19 1.02
CA PRO A 134 -10.09 5.92 0.66
C PRO A 134 -10.12 5.73 -0.87
N LEU A 135 -8.97 5.41 -1.44
CA LEU A 135 -8.84 5.09 -2.86
C LEU A 135 -9.14 3.61 -3.10
N ASP A 136 -8.38 2.77 -2.43
CA ASP A 136 -8.51 1.32 -2.50
C ASP A 136 -8.16 0.66 -1.17
N PHE A 137 -8.38 -0.65 -1.09
CA PHE A 137 -7.86 -1.49 -0.02
C PHE A 137 -6.91 -2.54 -0.62
N LYS A 138 -5.89 -2.91 0.13
CA LYS A 138 -4.91 -3.91 -0.31
C LYS A 138 -4.79 -5.04 0.70
N VAL A 139 -4.70 -6.25 0.17
CA VAL A 139 -4.55 -7.48 0.95
C VAL A 139 -3.74 -8.47 0.12
N ILE A 140 -2.87 -9.24 0.76
CA ILE A 140 -2.19 -10.35 0.07
C ILE A 140 -3.09 -11.57 -0.01
N THR A 141 -2.92 -12.33 -1.08
CA THR A 141 -3.63 -13.60 -1.36
C THR A 141 -2.66 -14.60 -1.97
N LEU A 142 -3.11 -15.84 -2.19
CA LEU A 142 -2.36 -16.84 -2.93
C LEU A 142 -2.57 -16.62 -4.44
N ILE A 143 -1.47 -16.47 -5.17
CA ILE A 143 -1.42 -16.41 -6.63
C ILE A 143 -0.68 -17.66 -7.10
N TYR A 144 -1.24 -18.42 -8.04
CA TYR A 144 -0.65 -19.67 -8.48
C TYR A 144 -0.64 -19.82 -10.00
N ASN A 145 0.37 -20.50 -10.53
CA ASN A 145 0.50 -20.78 -11.95
C ASN A 145 -0.35 -22.02 -12.29
N LYS A 146 -1.42 -21.86 -13.08
CA LYS A 146 -2.36 -22.93 -13.44
C LYS A 146 -1.73 -24.02 -14.28
N LYS A 147 -0.62 -23.74 -14.99
CA LYS A 147 0.14 -24.79 -15.73
C LYS A 147 0.88 -25.73 -14.78
N LEU A 148 1.17 -25.30 -13.54
CA LEU A 148 1.91 -26.08 -12.54
C LEU A 148 1.01 -26.65 -11.46
N ILE A 149 -0.11 -25.98 -11.15
CA ILE A 149 -1.02 -26.35 -10.07
C ILE A 149 -2.46 -26.33 -10.60
N ALA A 150 -3.09 -27.49 -10.62
CA ALA A 150 -4.48 -27.65 -11.07
C ALA A 150 -5.50 -27.11 -10.04
N SER A 151 -5.20 -27.25 -8.75
CA SER A 151 -6.00 -26.75 -7.63
C SER A 151 -5.10 -26.13 -6.58
N PRO A 152 -5.37 -24.89 -6.14
CA PRO A 152 -4.57 -24.25 -5.11
C PRO A 152 -4.70 -24.96 -3.76
N PRO A 153 -3.63 -25.03 -2.94
CA PRO A 153 -3.67 -25.62 -1.63
C PRO A 153 -4.59 -24.83 -0.71
N LYS A 154 -5.41 -25.55 0.08
CA LYS A 154 -6.36 -24.96 1.03
C LYS A 154 -5.81 -24.85 2.44
N THR A 155 -4.78 -25.63 2.76
CA THR A 155 -4.13 -25.67 4.07
C THR A 155 -2.62 -25.51 3.95
N THR A 156 -1.94 -25.14 5.02
CA THR A 156 -0.47 -25.03 5.05
C THR A 156 0.20 -26.39 4.89
N ALA A 157 -0.43 -27.48 5.32
CA ALA A 157 0.05 -28.84 5.08
C ALA A 157 0.01 -29.21 3.58
N GLU A 158 -1.08 -28.86 2.88
CA GLU A 158 -1.18 -29.04 1.42
C GLU A 158 -0.16 -28.14 0.70
N LEU A 159 -0.02 -26.87 1.13
CA LEU A 159 0.98 -25.94 0.59
C LEU A 159 2.40 -26.52 0.68
N TYR A 160 2.76 -27.04 1.85
CA TYR A 160 4.05 -27.67 2.09
C TYR A 160 4.27 -28.86 1.14
N LYS A 161 3.29 -29.78 1.05
CA LYS A 161 3.35 -30.95 0.19
C LYS A 161 3.53 -30.56 -1.28
N VAL A 162 2.70 -29.67 -1.80
CA VAL A 162 2.76 -29.20 -3.19
C VAL A 162 4.04 -28.41 -3.43
N GLY A 163 4.41 -27.53 -2.50
CA GLY A 163 5.61 -26.73 -2.58
C GLY A 163 6.89 -27.57 -2.65
N ALA A 164 7.02 -28.58 -1.78
CA ALA A 164 8.14 -29.50 -1.78
C ALA A 164 8.21 -30.32 -3.09
N ALA A 165 7.07 -30.82 -3.58
CA ALA A 165 7.00 -31.63 -4.79
C ALA A 165 7.40 -30.86 -6.07
N LEU A 166 7.11 -29.55 -6.13
CA LEU A 166 7.41 -28.69 -7.28
C LEU A 166 8.78 -28.00 -7.20
N THR A 167 9.49 -28.17 -6.10
CA THR A 167 10.81 -27.54 -5.90
C THR A 167 11.90 -28.37 -6.54
N ASN A 168 12.73 -27.72 -7.36
CA ASN A 168 13.97 -28.27 -7.91
C ASN A 168 15.05 -27.19 -7.86
N LYS A 169 15.76 -27.10 -6.74
CA LYS A 169 16.79 -26.08 -6.51
C LYS A 169 17.90 -26.04 -7.56
N PRO A 170 18.45 -27.17 -8.01
CA PRO A 170 19.43 -27.18 -9.11
C PRO A 170 18.92 -26.52 -10.39
N ALA A 171 17.61 -26.62 -10.67
CA ALA A 171 16.98 -25.99 -11.81
C ALA A 171 16.43 -24.57 -11.50
N GLY A 172 16.69 -24.03 -10.33
CA GLY A 172 16.18 -22.73 -9.88
C GLY A 172 14.65 -22.67 -9.74
N LYS A 173 13.99 -23.83 -9.48
CA LYS A 173 12.54 -23.91 -9.33
C LYS A 173 12.13 -24.02 -7.88
N PHE A 174 11.09 -23.28 -7.51
CA PHE A 174 10.58 -23.18 -6.14
C PHE A 174 9.05 -23.38 -6.11
N GLY A 175 8.57 -24.06 -5.09
CA GLY A 175 7.14 -24.25 -4.89
C GLY A 175 6.41 -22.98 -4.52
N LEU A 176 7.03 -22.15 -3.69
CA LEU A 176 6.52 -20.86 -3.22
C LEU A 176 7.61 -19.80 -3.29
N ALA A 177 7.30 -18.62 -3.82
CA ALA A 177 8.14 -17.43 -3.71
C ALA A 177 7.31 -16.26 -3.16
N TRP A 178 7.76 -15.63 -2.08
CA TRP A 178 7.07 -14.50 -1.47
C TRP A 178 8.04 -13.68 -0.63
N ALA A 179 7.68 -12.44 -0.32
CA ALA A 179 8.54 -11.52 0.43
C ALA A 179 8.51 -11.84 1.94
N TYR A 180 8.99 -13.01 2.33
CA TYR A 180 9.02 -13.44 3.74
C TYR A 180 10.09 -12.72 4.59
N ASN A 181 10.83 -11.80 4.01
CA ASN A 181 11.70 -10.83 4.69
C ASN A 181 10.99 -9.50 4.97
N ASP A 182 9.74 -9.35 4.57
CA ASP A 182 8.89 -8.20 4.87
C ASP A 182 7.80 -8.59 5.89
N PHE A 183 7.78 -7.86 7.00
CA PHE A 183 6.89 -8.14 8.11
C PHE A 183 5.39 -7.99 7.75
N TYR A 184 5.06 -7.14 6.78
CA TYR A 184 3.68 -7.01 6.26
C TYR A 184 3.13 -8.34 5.76
N TYR A 185 3.92 -9.08 4.99
CA TYR A 185 3.52 -10.38 4.46
C TYR A 185 3.45 -11.45 5.54
N VAL A 186 4.46 -11.47 6.42
CA VAL A 186 4.59 -12.49 7.47
C VAL A 186 3.54 -12.34 8.56
N ALA A 187 3.01 -11.13 8.78
CA ALA A 187 1.92 -10.89 9.73
C ALA A 187 0.70 -11.80 9.50
N SER A 188 0.47 -12.28 8.27
CA SER A 188 -0.59 -13.24 7.96
C SER A 188 -0.50 -14.55 8.76
N LEU A 189 0.73 -15.04 9.00
CA LEU A 189 1.00 -16.21 9.85
C LEU A 189 0.76 -15.90 11.34
N LEU A 190 1.22 -14.75 11.81
CA LEU A 190 1.05 -14.34 13.20
C LEU A 190 -0.43 -14.21 13.55
N ASN A 191 -1.14 -13.43 12.75
CA ASN A 191 -2.58 -13.17 12.93
C ASN A 191 -3.42 -14.45 12.81
N GLY A 192 -3.07 -15.33 11.86
CA GLY A 192 -3.75 -16.62 11.68
C GLY A 192 -3.58 -17.56 12.87
N ASN A 193 -2.46 -17.49 13.57
CA ASN A 193 -2.24 -18.19 14.86
C ASN A 193 -2.93 -17.50 16.05
N GLY A 194 -3.65 -16.41 15.84
CA GLY A 194 -4.31 -15.64 16.91
C GLY A 194 -3.42 -14.59 17.57
N GLY A 195 -2.29 -14.27 16.94
CA GLY A 195 -1.37 -13.21 17.37
C GLY A 195 -1.80 -11.83 16.91
N ALA A 196 -1.11 -10.82 17.41
CA ALA A 196 -1.26 -9.43 17.02
C ALA A 196 0.01 -8.65 17.41
N VAL A 197 0.21 -7.47 16.80
CA VAL A 197 1.33 -6.57 17.18
C VAL A 197 1.02 -5.78 18.44
N PHE A 198 -0.29 -5.51 18.68
CA PHE A 198 -0.76 -4.81 19.87
C PHE A 198 -1.89 -5.56 20.55
N GLY A 199 -1.90 -5.50 21.86
CA GLY A 199 -3.04 -5.80 22.70
C GLY A 199 -3.85 -4.54 23.07
N PRO A 200 -4.77 -4.62 24.05
CA PRO A 200 -5.57 -3.49 24.51
C PRO A 200 -4.70 -2.27 24.88
N GLY A 201 -5.17 -1.07 24.52
CA GLY A 201 -4.46 0.18 24.79
C GLY A 201 -3.12 0.32 24.05
N THR A 202 -2.99 -0.27 22.88
CA THR A 202 -1.78 -0.29 22.04
C THR A 202 -0.54 -0.81 22.79
N LYS A 203 -0.75 -1.76 23.73
CA LYS A 203 0.36 -2.44 24.40
C LYS A 203 1.05 -3.36 23.39
N PRO A 204 2.37 -3.25 23.15
CA PRO A 204 3.08 -4.15 22.26
C PRO A 204 2.97 -5.62 22.70
N THR A 205 2.81 -6.53 21.74
CA THR A 205 2.64 -7.97 21.97
C THR A 205 3.42 -8.83 20.97
N LEU A 206 4.52 -8.31 20.42
CA LEU A 206 5.30 -9.00 19.40
C LEU A 206 5.79 -10.38 19.82
N ASN A 207 6.14 -10.56 21.09
CA ASN A 207 6.63 -11.83 21.65
C ASN A 207 5.52 -12.72 22.21
N ALA A 208 4.25 -12.43 21.94
CA ALA A 208 3.14 -13.28 22.37
C ALA A 208 3.32 -14.72 21.82
N PRO A 209 2.91 -15.76 22.58
CA PRO A 209 3.08 -17.16 22.15
C PRO A 209 2.54 -17.46 20.73
N ALA A 210 1.42 -16.84 20.37
CA ALA A 210 0.83 -16.99 19.04
C ALA A 210 1.71 -16.41 17.92
N ASN A 211 2.36 -15.26 18.16
CA ASN A 211 3.32 -14.68 17.23
C ASN A 211 4.56 -15.55 17.07
N VAL A 212 5.07 -16.10 18.17
CA VAL A 212 6.22 -17.02 18.15
C VAL A 212 5.89 -18.24 17.30
N LYS A 213 4.70 -18.86 17.47
CA LYS A 213 4.26 -19.98 16.61
C LYS A 213 4.26 -19.65 15.13
N GLY A 214 3.76 -18.46 14.75
CA GLY A 214 3.79 -18.01 13.35
C GLY A 214 5.21 -17.90 12.80
N MET A 215 6.15 -17.40 13.59
CA MET A 215 7.57 -17.30 13.21
C MET A 215 8.28 -18.66 13.19
N GLU A 216 7.94 -19.59 14.09
CA GLU A 216 8.42 -20.97 14.06
C GLU A 216 7.97 -21.68 12.79
N GLN A 217 6.73 -21.46 12.35
CA GLN A 217 6.22 -22.00 11.09
C GLN A 217 6.99 -21.45 9.89
N LEU A 218 7.24 -20.13 9.83
CA LEU A 218 8.07 -19.53 8.80
C LEU A 218 9.48 -20.14 8.77
N GLN A 219 10.11 -20.30 9.93
CA GLN A 219 11.43 -20.90 10.04
C GLN A 219 11.43 -22.35 9.57
N ALA A 220 10.37 -23.12 9.86
CA ALA A 220 10.22 -24.48 9.36
C ALA A 220 10.11 -24.52 7.82
N TRP A 221 9.37 -23.59 7.21
CA TRP A 221 9.28 -23.47 5.77
C TRP A 221 10.63 -23.10 5.12
N ASN A 222 11.39 -22.18 5.73
CA ASN A 222 12.74 -21.85 5.26
C ASN A 222 13.69 -23.08 5.32
N LYS A 223 13.66 -23.84 6.41
CA LYS A 223 14.45 -25.08 6.57
C LYS A 223 14.06 -26.15 5.56
N ALA A 224 12.77 -26.28 5.22
CA ALA A 224 12.28 -27.21 4.22
C ALA A 224 12.77 -26.84 2.79
N GLY A 225 13.08 -25.57 2.55
CA GLY A 225 13.80 -25.11 1.38
C GLY A 225 13.01 -25.14 0.08
N PHE A 226 11.67 -25.04 0.14
CA PHE A 226 10.83 -24.91 -1.04
C PHE A 226 10.61 -23.45 -1.45
N MET A 227 11.31 -22.52 -0.81
CA MET A 227 11.32 -21.08 -1.09
C MET A 227 12.73 -20.62 -1.47
N PRO A 228 12.91 -19.55 -2.27
CA PRO A 228 14.23 -18.97 -2.55
C PRO A 228 14.83 -18.37 -1.28
N ALA A 229 16.16 -18.44 -1.13
CA ALA A 229 16.84 -18.02 0.10
C ALA A 229 16.79 -16.51 0.37
N GLU A 230 16.78 -15.69 -0.69
CA GLU A 230 16.83 -14.23 -0.60
C GLU A 230 15.71 -13.63 -1.47
N PRO A 231 14.48 -13.54 -0.98
CA PRO A 231 13.35 -13.07 -1.76
C PRO A 231 13.39 -11.54 -1.91
N SER A 232 13.76 -11.07 -3.10
CA SER A 232 13.48 -9.69 -3.52
C SER A 232 12.23 -9.65 -4.39
N VAL A 233 11.56 -8.50 -4.45
CA VAL A 233 10.39 -8.33 -5.32
C VAL A 233 10.74 -8.67 -6.78
N ALA A 234 11.89 -8.21 -7.27
CA ALA A 234 12.35 -8.48 -8.62
C ALA A 234 12.58 -9.98 -8.87
N LEU A 235 13.19 -10.70 -7.92
CA LEU A 235 13.40 -12.15 -8.03
C LEU A 235 12.07 -12.91 -8.03
N ILE A 236 11.14 -12.55 -7.15
CA ILE A 236 9.82 -13.18 -7.07
C ILE A 236 9.08 -13.02 -8.40
N THR A 237 9.06 -11.79 -8.95
CA THR A 237 8.43 -11.49 -10.24
C THR A 237 9.07 -12.28 -11.38
N ALA A 238 10.41 -12.33 -11.44
CA ALA A 238 11.12 -13.09 -12.46
C ALA A 238 10.82 -14.60 -12.39
N LEU A 239 10.91 -15.17 -11.17
CA LEU A 239 10.63 -16.61 -10.98
C LEU A 239 9.20 -16.99 -11.37
N PHE A 240 8.22 -16.16 -11.05
CA PHE A 240 6.82 -16.43 -11.39
C PHE A 240 6.59 -16.32 -12.91
N ASN A 241 7.09 -15.27 -13.55
CA ASN A 241 6.94 -15.04 -14.98
C ASN A 241 7.68 -16.08 -15.84
N GLU A 242 8.79 -16.63 -15.35
CA GLU A 242 9.53 -17.69 -15.99
C GLU A 242 8.95 -19.10 -15.71
N GLY A 243 7.87 -19.22 -14.92
CA GLY A 243 7.31 -20.50 -14.50
C GLY A 243 8.22 -21.30 -13.56
N LYS A 244 9.15 -20.61 -12.88
CA LYS A 244 10.06 -21.17 -11.88
C LYS A 244 9.54 -21.08 -10.45
N ALA A 245 8.55 -20.22 -10.17
CA ALA A 245 7.77 -20.26 -8.95
C ALA A 245 6.36 -20.75 -9.26
N ALA A 246 5.91 -21.77 -8.54
CA ALA A 246 4.58 -22.32 -8.73
C ALA A 246 3.50 -21.48 -8.04
N MET A 247 3.84 -20.87 -6.91
CA MET A 247 2.96 -20.05 -6.08
C MET A 247 3.68 -18.78 -5.63
N VAL A 248 2.88 -17.72 -5.39
CA VAL A 248 3.31 -16.46 -4.80
C VAL A 248 2.27 -16.02 -3.78
N PHE A 249 2.69 -15.51 -2.62
CA PHE A 249 1.83 -14.69 -1.77
C PHE A 249 2.09 -13.24 -2.09
N SER A 250 1.10 -12.54 -2.65
CA SER A 250 1.20 -11.12 -2.96
C SER A 250 -0.18 -10.48 -3.10
N GLY A 251 -0.20 -9.17 -3.27
CA GLY A 251 -1.42 -8.38 -3.41
C GLY A 251 -1.72 -7.96 -4.86
N PRO A 252 -2.74 -7.11 -5.05
CA PRO A 252 -3.17 -6.66 -6.38
C PRO A 252 -2.05 -5.97 -7.17
N TRP A 253 -1.12 -5.30 -6.51
CA TRP A 253 0.05 -4.66 -7.14
C TRP A 253 0.93 -5.62 -7.95
N PHE A 254 0.95 -6.91 -7.58
CA PHE A 254 1.74 -7.92 -8.29
C PHE A 254 1.10 -8.32 -9.62
N LEU A 255 -0.23 -8.21 -9.74
CA LEU A 255 -0.94 -8.65 -10.94
C LEU A 255 -0.53 -7.85 -12.19
N GLY A 256 -0.22 -6.57 -12.01
CA GLY A 256 0.28 -5.70 -13.08
C GLY A 256 1.71 -6.00 -13.54
N GLU A 257 2.44 -6.86 -12.81
CA GLU A 257 3.81 -7.29 -13.13
C GLU A 257 3.86 -8.69 -13.73
N ILE A 258 2.73 -9.40 -13.75
CA ILE A 258 2.64 -10.75 -14.33
C ILE A 258 2.68 -10.66 -15.85
N ALA A 259 3.59 -11.44 -16.46
CA ALA A 259 3.72 -11.46 -17.91
C ALA A 259 2.44 -12.00 -18.58
N PRO A 260 2.03 -11.44 -19.74
CA PRO A 260 0.75 -11.78 -20.38
C PRO A 260 0.57 -13.26 -20.77
N ASN A 261 1.67 -13.99 -20.91
CA ASN A 261 1.69 -15.43 -21.27
C ASN A 261 1.57 -16.37 -20.06
N VAL A 262 1.51 -15.83 -18.84
CA VAL A 262 1.35 -16.61 -17.61
C VAL A 262 -0.14 -16.79 -17.31
N ASP A 263 -0.62 -18.03 -17.39
CA ASP A 263 -1.97 -18.39 -16.93
C ASP A 263 -1.96 -18.62 -15.42
N TYR A 264 -2.57 -17.72 -14.67
CA TYR A 264 -2.59 -17.74 -13.22
C TYR A 264 -3.99 -17.73 -12.63
N GLY A 265 -4.09 -18.17 -11.41
CA GLY A 265 -5.31 -18.12 -10.60
C GLY A 265 -5.04 -17.46 -9.25
N LEU A 266 -6.10 -16.99 -8.61
CA LEU A 266 -6.09 -16.49 -7.25
C LEU A 266 -6.92 -17.38 -6.35
N ALA A 267 -6.47 -17.51 -5.10
CA ALA A 267 -7.21 -18.19 -4.04
C ALA A 267 -6.93 -17.49 -2.71
N PRO A 268 -7.81 -17.60 -1.71
CA PRO A 268 -7.46 -17.18 -0.35
C PRO A 268 -6.17 -17.84 0.13
N LEU A 269 -5.43 -17.16 1.01
CA LEU A 269 -4.29 -17.76 1.71
C LEU A 269 -4.75 -19.04 2.44
N PRO A 270 -3.92 -20.09 2.47
CA PRO A 270 -4.30 -21.37 3.06
C PRO A 270 -4.56 -21.26 4.56
N GLY A 271 -5.43 -22.13 5.07
CA GLY A 271 -5.63 -22.29 6.51
C GLY A 271 -4.41 -22.91 7.18
N ILE A 272 -4.11 -22.50 8.41
CA ILE A 272 -2.96 -22.96 9.19
C ILE A 272 -3.30 -24.31 9.82
N SER A 273 -2.74 -25.40 9.30
CA SER A 273 -3.03 -26.76 9.78
C SER A 273 -2.71 -26.95 11.25
N GLU A 274 -1.60 -26.38 11.71
CA GLU A 274 -1.16 -26.44 13.10
C GLU A 274 -2.06 -25.62 14.05
N ALA A 275 -2.94 -24.78 13.50
CA ALA A 275 -3.95 -24.02 14.22
C ALA A 275 -5.39 -24.54 13.98
N GLY A 276 -5.54 -25.78 13.48
CA GLY A 276 -6.85 -26.39 13.17
C GLY A 276 -7.51 -25.78 11.93
N ASP A 277 -6.73 -25.57 10.90
CA ASP A 277 -7.11 -25.01 9.60
C ASP A 277 -7.73 -23.59 9.69
N LYS A 278 -7.44 -22.86 10.75
CA LYS A 278 -7.85 -21.44 10.85
C LYS A 278 -7.19 -20.66 9.71
N PRO A 279 -7.92 -19.74 9.07
CA PRO A 279 -7.38 -19.00 7.92
C PRO A 279 -6.13 -18.20 8.30
N MET A 280 -5.12 -18.19 7.41
CA MET A 280 -4.12 -17.14 7.46
C MET A 280 -4.82 -15.79 7.32
N ARG A 281 -4.50 -14.84 8.19
CA ARG A 281 -5.19 -13.55 8.28
C ARG A 281 -4.24 -12.41 7.93
N PRO A 282 -4.12 -12.04 6.65
CA PRO A 282 -3.27 -10.92 6.25
C PRO A 282 -3.78 -9.60 6.83
N TRP A 283 -2.90 -8.62 6.91
CA TRP A 283 -3.34 -7.26 7.10
C TRP A 283 -4.07 -6.76 5.86
N MET A 284 -5.18 -6.06 6.09
CA MET A 284 -5.81 -5.18 5.11
C MET A 284 -5.27 -3.77 5.31
N THR A 285 -4.71 -3.20 4.28
CA THR A 285 -4.36 -1.78 4.24
C THR A 285 -5.37 -1.01 3.39
N VAL A 286 -5.54 0.27 3.71
CA VAL A 286 -6.34 1.21 2.94
C VAL A 286 -5.41 2.33 2.47
N GLU A 287 -5.30 2.51 1.17
CA GLU A 287 -4.61 3.68 0.64
C GLU A 287 -5.52 4.90 0.74
N GLY A 288 -5.11 5.82 1.61
CA GLY A 288 -5.73 7.12 1.75
C GLY A 288 -5.17 8.12 0.74
N VAL A 289 -6.05 8.93 0.17
CA VAL A 289 -5.67 10.11 -0.58
C VAL A 289 -5.69 11.29 0.40
N PHE A 290 -4.49 11.73 0.78
CA PHE A 290 -4.29 12.74 1.82
C PHE A 290 -3.99 14.11 1.21
N ILE A 291 -4.54 15.16 1.80
CA ILE A 291 -4.17 16.54 1.51
C ILE A 291 -3.06 16.95 2.47
N ALA A 292 -1.98 17.51 1.94
CA ALA A 292 -0.89 18.00 2.75
C ALA A 292 -1.33 19.26 3.53
N ALA A 293 -1.09 19.30 4.85
CA ALA A 293 -1.47 20.42 5.69
C ALA A 293 -0.90 21.78 5.21
N PRO A 294 0.35 21.88 4.70
CA PRO A 294 0.91 23.12 4.17
C PRO A 294 0.38 23.53 2.78
N SER A 295 -0.41 22.69 2.09
CA SER A 295 -0.95 23.05 0.76
C SER A 295 -1.75 24.34 0.82
N LYS A 296 -1.52 25.19 -0.18
CA LYS A 296 -2.24 26.46 -0.37
C LYS A 296 -3.46 26.32 -1.28
N GLN A 297 -3.74 25.10 -1.75
CA GLN A 297 -4.76 24.80 -2.74
C GLN A 297 -5.73 23.70 -2.24
N LYS A 298 -6.11 23.73 -0.97
CA LYS A 298 -6.86 22.66 -0.31
C LYS A 298 -8.20 22.34 -0.97
N GLU A 299 -8.94 23.35 -1.42
CA GLU A 299 -10.21 23.19 -2.14
C GLU A 299 -9.99 22.49 -3.50
N ALA A 300 -8.99 22.94 -4.26
CA ALA A 300 -8.65 22.32 -5.54
C ALA A 300 -8.12 20.88 -5.35
N ALA A 301 -7.33 20.65 -4.30
CA ALA A 301 -6.86 19.35 -3.90
C ALA A 301 -8.04 18.42 -3.57
N PHE A 302 -9.01 18.89 -2.80
CA PHE A 302 -10.18 18.09 -2.45
C PHE A 302 -11.08 17.76 -3.68
N GLU A 303 -11.25 18.71 -4.61
CA GLU A 303 -11.95 18.43 -5.87
C GLU A 303 -11.26 17.32 -6.68
N PHE A 304 -9.92 17.33 -6.74
CA PHE A 304 -9.18 16.23 -7.34
C PHE A 304 -9.32 14.91 -6.55
N VAL A 305 -9.24 14.97 -5.22
CA VAL A 305 -9.43 13.80 -4.35
C VAL A 305 -10.79 13.14 -4.59
N LYS A 306 -11.87 13.94 -4.65
CA LYS A 306 -13.23 13.42 -4.98
C LYS A 306 -13.30 12.78 -6.37
N TYR A 307 -12.65 13.37 -7.35
CA TYR A 307 -12.61 12.80 -8.71
C TYR A 307 -11.85 11.48 -8.72
N LEU A 308 -10.65 11.45 -8.11
CA LEU A 308 -9.79 10.27 -8.08
C LEU A 308 -10.46 9.09 -7.38
N THR A 309 -11.16 9.34 -6.27
CA THR A 309 -11.86 8.31 -5.49
C THR A 309 -13.31 8.07 -5.94
N GLY A 310 -13.74 8.72 -7.04
CA GLY A 310 -15.07 8.56 -7.62
C GLY A 310 -15.20 7.29 -8.47
N VAL A 311 -16.45 6.91 -8.81
CA VAL A 311 -16.78 5.64 -9.49
C VAL A 311 -16.09 5.49 -10.84
N GLU A 312 -16.06 6.56 -11.67
CA GLU A 312 -15.43 6.51 -12.99
C GLU A 312 -13.92 6.25 -12.91
N SER A 313 -13.23 6.96 -12.02
CA SER A 313 -11.80 6.74 -11.77
C SER A 313 -11.55 5.35 -11.21
N ALA A 314 -12.37 4.92 -10.26
CA ALA A 314 -12.30 3.60 -9.64
C ALA A 314 -12.47 2.48 -10.67
N ARG A 315 -13.35 2.66 -11.65
CA ARG A 315 -13.54 1.70 -12.75
C ARG A 315 -12.27 1.53 -13.59
N VAL A 316 -11.63 2.63 -13.99
CA VAL A 316 -10.36 2.60 -14.73
C VAL A 316 -9.26 1.94 -13.88
N LEU A 317 -9.12 2.36 -12.63
CA LEU A 317 -8.13 1.80 -11.72
C LEU A 317 -8.33 0.30 -11.49
N ALA A 318 -9.57 -0.16 -11.31
CA ALA A 318 -9.87 -1.59 -11.11
C ALA A 318 -9.53 -2.44 -12.34
N LEU A 319 -10.03 -2.04 -13.52
CA LEU A 319 -9.95 -2.86 -14.73
C LEU A 319 -8.56 -2.82 -15.38
N GLU A 320 -7.88 -1.68 -15.33
CA GLU A 320 -6.59 -1.49 -16.00
C GLU A 320 -5.39 -1.55 -15.04
N GLY A 321 -5.56 -1.04 -13.81
CA GLY A 321 -4.51 -1.01 -12.78
C GLY A 321 -4.59 -2.14 -11.75
N ARG A 322 -5.66 -2.93 -11.76
CA ARG A 322 -5.92 -4.01 -10.79
C ARG A 322 -6.07 -3.54 -9.34
N PHE A 323 -6.46 -2.28 -9.16
CA PHE A 323 -6.84 -1.76 -7.85
C PHE A 323 -8.08 -2.48 -7.31
N THR A 324 -8.24 -2.45 -6.01
CA THR A 324 -9.44 -2.92 -5.29
C THR A 324 -10.16 -1.71 -4.68
N PRO A 325 -11.01 -1.01 -5.46
CA PRO A 325 -11.53 0.30 -5.08
C PRO A 325 -12.36 0.28 -3.80
N ALA A 326 -12.25 1.35 -3.02
CA ALA A 326 -13.02 1.52 -1.79
C ALA A 326 -14.45 2.05 -2.04
N VAL A 327 -14.75 2.64 -3.20
CA VAL A 327 -16.09 3.14 -3.55
C VAL A 327 -17.03 2.00 -3.93
N LYS A 328 -18.18 1.88 -3.24
CA LYS A 328 -19.09 0.73 -3.39
C LYS A 328 -19.69 0.58 -4.78
N ALA A 329 -20.14 1.67 -5.36
CA ALA A 329 -20.91 1.63 -6.62
C ALA A 329 -20.10 1.13 -7.83
N VAL A 330 -18.77 1.07 -7.75
CA VAL A 330 -17.96 0.50 -8.85
C VAL A 330 -18.21 -1.01 -9.01
N TYR A 331 -18.60 -1.70 -7.95
CA TYR A 331 -18.86 -3.15 -7.98
C TYR A 331 -20.21 -3.49 -8.64
N ASP A 332 -21.05 -2.49 -8.93
CA ASP A 332 -22.27 -2.62 -9.73
C ASP A 332 -21.96 -2.56 -11.24
N ASP A 333 -20.75 -2.12 -11.64
CA ASP A 333 -20.29 -2.19 -13.04
C ASP A 333 -20.16 -3.65 -13.49
N ALA A 334 -20.76 -3.99 -14.62
CA ALA A 334 -20.82 -5.37 -15.11
C ALA A 334 -19.44 -5.97 -15.43
N ALA A 335 -18.46 -5.15 -15.81
CA ALA A 335 -17.08 -5.62 -16.06
C ALA A 335 -16.33 -5.88 -14.76
N VAL A 336 -16.50 -5.00 -13.76
CA VAL A 336 -15.90 -5.17 -12.41
C VAL A 336 -16.52 -6.35 -11.68
N ALA A 337 -17.85 -6.50 -11.73
CA ALA A 337 -18.58 -7.59 -11.07
C ALA A 337 -18.20 -8.99 -11.61
N LYS A 338 -17.82 -9.09 -12.88
CA LYS A 338 -17.40 -10.33 -13.53
C LYS A 338 -15.91 -10.64 -13.37
N ASP A 339 -15.12 -9.72 -12.81
CA ASP A 339 -13.69 -9.91 -12.65
C ASP A 339 -13.40 -10.90 -11.52
N ALA A 340 -12.95 -12.11 -11.90
CA ALA A 340 -12.64 -13.19 -10.96
C ALA A 340 -11.50 -12.85 -9.98
N GLN A 341 -10.59 -11.94 -10.37
CA GLN A 341 -9.48 -11.51 -9.53
C GLN A 341 -9.98 -10.62 -8.41
N LEU A 342 -10.80 -9.62 -8.74
CA LEU A 342 -11.44 -8.75 -7.75
C LEU A 342 -12.33 -9.54 -6.78
N ALA A 343 -13.08 -10.53 -7.30
CA ALA A 343 -13.88 -11.44 -6.47
C ALA A 343 -13.02 -12.26 -5.49
N SER A 344 -11.81 -12.67 -5.88
CA SER A 344 -10.88 -13.40 -5.02
C SER A 344 -10.32 -12.53 -3.90
N PHE A 345 -9.90 -11.29 -4.19
CA PHE A 345 -9.48 -10.35 -3.16
C PHE A 345 -10.61 -10.03 -2.17
N LYS A 346 -11.84 -9.90 -2.66
CA LYS A 346 -13.01 -9.70 -1.80
C LYS A 346 -13.17 -10.84 -0.78
N LYS A 347 -13.00 -12.10 -1.20
CA LYS A 347 -13.03 -13.27 -0.28
C LYS A 347 -11.89 -13.22 0.75
N GLN A 348 -10.69 -12.79 0.33
CA GLN A 348 -9.55 -12.68 1.27
C GLN A 348 -9.79 -11.61 2.32
N VAL A 349 -10.42 -10.50 1.96
CA VAL A 349 -10.73 -9.40 2.89
C VAL A 349 -11.69 -9.83 4.00
N GLU A 350 -12.59 -10.81 3.77
CA GLU A 350 -13.51 -11.30 4.77
C GLU A 350 -12.81 -11.86 6.03
N VAL A 351 -11.57 -12.35 5.88
CA VAL A 351 -10.76 -12.88 6.98
C VAL A 351 -9.58 -12.00 7.36
N ALA A 352 -9.34 -10.93 6.62
CA ALA A 352 -8.23 -10.01 6.86
C ALA A 352 -8.42 -9.21 8.17
N ILE A 353 -7.32 -8.65 8.65
CA ILE A 353 -7.32 -7.77 9.83
C ILE A 353 -6.95 -6.35 9.36
N PRO A 354 -7.73 -5.33 9.67
CA PRO A 354 -7.31 -3.95 9.43
C PRO A 354 -5.96 -3.68 10.10
N MET A 355 -5.00 -3.19 9.34
CA MET A 355 -3.69 -2.81 9.88
C MET A 355 -3.86 -1.60 10.80
N PRO A 356 -3.25 -1.59 11.99
CA PRO A 356 -3.39 -0.47 12.92
C PRO A 356 -2.94 0.85 12.31
N ASN A 357 -3.74 1.92 12.50
CA ASN A 357 -3.46 3.29 12.04
C ASN A 357 -2.95 4.20 13.16
N VAL A 358 -2.55 3.63 14.28
CA VAL A 358 -2.07 4.35 15.46
C VAL A 358 -0.59 4.74 15.34
N PRO A 359 -0.14 5.82 16.01
CA PRO A 359 1.25 6.28 15.96
C PRO A 359 2.26 5.22 16.36
N GLU A 360 1.90 4.38 17.33
CA GLU A 360 2.72 3.27 17.82
C GLU A 360 3.08 2.26 16.72
N MET A 361 2.27 2.16 15.64
CA MET A 361 2.56 1.26 14.53
C MET A 361 3.88 1.62 13.82
N THR A 362 4.24 2.89 13.77
CA THR A 362 5.52 3.33 13.19
C THR A 362 6.73 2.77 13.94
N MET A 363 6.58 2.47 15.24
CA MET A 363 7.65 1.91 16.08
C MET A 363 7.81 0.40 15.89
N VAL A 364 6.85 -0.28 15.26
CA VAL A 364 6.88 -1.74 15.07
C VAL A 364 7.80 -2.15 13.93
N TRP A 365 7.81 -1.40 12.83
CA TRP A 365 8.41 -1.83 11.56
C TRP A 365 9.89 -2.22 11.67
N SER A 366 10.73 -1.34 12.18
CA SER A 366 12.18 -1.58 12.26
C SER A 366 12.53 -2.73 13.21
N PRO A 367 12.02 -2.79 14.46
CA PRO A 367 12.27 -3.93 15.34
C PRO A 367 11.75 -5.26 14.80
N ALA A 368 10.55 -5.28 14.21
CA ALA A 368 9.97 -6.49 13.65
C ALA A 368 10.75 -7.00 12.43
N THR A 369 11.17 -6.12 11.52
CA THR A 369 12.04 -6.46 10.39
C THR A 369 13.39 -7.00 10.86
N THR A 370 13.98 -6.39 11.89
CA THR A 370 15.24 -6.86 12.47
C THR A 370 15.11 -8.27 13.06
N ALA A 371 14.00 -8.53 13.79
CA ALA A 371 13.73 -9.86 14.32
C ALA A 371 13.52 -10.88 13.20
N LEU A 372 12.75 -10.53 12.18
CA LEU A 372 12.47 -11.36 11.01
C LEU A 372 13.76 -11.76 10.28
N ASN A 373 14.68 -10.82 10.06
CA ASN A 373 15.96 -11.10 9.43
C ASN A 373 16.82 -12.06 10.26
N LYS A 374 16.83 -11.90 11.59
CA LYS A 374 17.52 -12.83 12.49
C LYS A 374 16.92 -14.24 12.44
N ILE A 375 15.59 -14.35 12.44
CA ILE A 375 14.87 -15.63 12.35
C ILE A 375 15.17 -16.32 11.01
N ASN A 376 15.16 -15.58 9.92
CA ASN A 376 15.50 -16.09 8.59
C ASN A 376 16.96 -16.56 8.52
N SER A 377 17.85 -15.96 9.30
CA SER A 377 19.26 -16.38 9.47
C SER A 377 19.45 -17.50 10.49
N GLY A 378 18.38 -18.06 11.05
CA GLY A 378 18.41 -19.24 11.93
C GLY A 378 18.33 -18.95 13.43
N ALA A 379 18.19 -17.69 13.86
CA ALA A 379 18.00 -17.36 15.27
C ALA A 379 16.69 -17.93 15.84
N SER A 380 16.64 -18.13 17.16
CA SER A 380 15.40 -18.53 17.86
C SER A 380 14.29 -17.48 17.64
N PRO A 381 13.12 -17.88 17.15
CA PRO A 381 11.97 -16.96 17.03
C PRO A 381 11.61 -16.28 18.34
N ARG A 382 11.62 -17.02 19.45
CA ARG A 382 11.36 -16.49 20.79
C ARG A 382 12.33 -15.37 21.14
N ASP A 383 13.63 -15.62 21.06
CA ASP A 383 14.65 -14.66 21.47
C ASP A 383 14.66 -13.41 20.57
N ALA A 384 14.48 -13.61 19.26
CA ALA A 384 14.41 -12.50 18.32
C ALA A 384 13.19 -11.60 18.59
N LEU A 385 12.02 -12.20 18.86
CA LEU A 385 10.80 -11.44 19.17
C LEU A 385 10.86 -10.80 20.57
N ASP A 386 11.54 -11.39 21.55
CA ASP A 386 11.75 -10.77 22.87
C ASP A 386 12.61 -9.49 22.75
N VAL A 387 13.63 -9.50 21.90
CA VAL A 387 14.43 -8.31 21.60
C VAL A 387 13.58 -7.24 20.89
N ALA A 388 12.80 -7.62 19.89
CA ALA A 388 11.91 -6.71 19.18
C ALA A 388 10.85 -6.11 20.11
N GLN A 389 10.24 -6.93 20.97
CA GLN A 389 9.26 -6.49 21.96
C GLN A 389 9.82 -5.38 22.86
N LYS A 390 11.01 -5.59 23.43
CA LYS A 390 11.68 -4.60 24.31
C LYS A 390 11.99 -3.30 23.55
N ALA A 391 12.39 -3.38 22.29
CA ALA A 391 12.65 -2.22 21.47
C ALA A 391 11.36 -1.41 21.22
N VAL A 392 10.27 -2.07 20.81
CA VAL A 392 8.99 -1.41 20.58
C VAL A 392 8.43 -0.82 21.88
N GLU A 393 8.51 -1.53 23.01
CA GLU A 393 8.08 -1.01 24.33
C GLU A 393 8.82 0.28 24.70
N LYS A 394 10.15 0.32 24.48
CA LYS A 394 10.98 1.51 24.71
C LYS A 394 10.54 2.68 23.83
N ASP A 395 10.36 2.43 22.53
CA ASP A 395 10.04 3.46 21.56
C ASP A 395 8.60 4.01 21.77
N VAL A 396 7.65 3.12 22.07
CA VAL A 396 6.27 3.50 22.44
C VAL A 396 6.25 4.31 23.75
N ALA A 397 7.05 3.92 24.74
CA ALA A 397 7.18 4.69 25.99
C ALA A 397 7.79 6.10 25.74
N GLY A 398 8.75 6.20 24.81
CA GLY A 398 9.32 7.47 24.36
C GLY A 398 8.28 8.36 23.68
N LEU A 399 7.51 7.79 22.76
CA LEU A 399 6.42 8.49 22.05
C LEU A 399 5.38 9.06 23.04
N ARG A 400 5.04 8.31 24.09
CA ARG A 400 4.04 8.73 25.10
C ARG A 400 4.54 9.77 26.07
N LYS A 401 5.87 9.85 26.33
CA LYS A 401 6.47 10.86 27.21
C LYS A 401 6.68 12.20 26.51
N GLY A 402 6.78 12.20 25.18
CA GLY A 402 6.93 13.41 24.38
C GLY A 402 5.59 14.14 24.08
N LYS A 403 4.49 13.62 24.60
CA LYS A 403 3.14 14.21 24.58
C LYS A 403 2.81 14.82 25.92
#